data_83252acfcbe67beff83f04cfa4b5c911
#
_entry.id   83252acfcbe67beff83f04cfa4b5c911
#
_cell.length_a   1.000
_cell.length_b   1.000
_cell.length_c   1.000
_cell.angle_alpha   90.00
_cell.angle_beta   90.00
_cell.angle_gamma   90.00
#
_symmetry.space_group_name_H-M   'P 1'
#
loop_
_entity.id
_entity.type
_entity.pdbx_description
1 polymer ?
#
loop_
_entity_poly.entity_id
_entity_poly.type
_entity_poly.pdbx_seq_one_letter_code
_entity_poly.pdbx_strand_id
1 'polypeptide(L)'
;MRTKKNEKIVKIIITAIMLIMGLCCIYPFIFMISSSFKPSGDVLSTPLQIIPKNFTLTNFETLFHNEFYDFFRWFGNTVVMTGLTLILKFFIITITANGFAKIKFPGRDAIFLVLLAGLMIPSDIMIMPRYIIFKQLHILNTMWALILPAAVDVYFVFLLRQAFVAVPDALSEAARIDGCSHFTIYRRIILPLCMPQVSTMLLFSFVWSWNDYMGPYLYISDINKQMISVGIKLFASGLAQDYGAQMAGATLVLVPVIIAFFLCQKYFVEGITAGAVKG
;
A
#
# COMPACT_ATOMS: atom_id res chain seq x y z
N MET A 1 12.38 45.10 -3.10
CA MET A 1 12.16 44.64 -4.51
C MET A 1 13.16 43.53 -4.83
N ARG A 2 12.74 42.27 -4.89
CA ARG A 2 13.57 41.18 -5.45
C ARG A 2 13.67 41.41 -6.95
N THR A 3 14.87 41.59 -7.47
CA THR A 3 15.08 41.78 -8.90
C THR A 3 14.72 40.46 -9.64
N LYS A 4 14.14 40.52 -10.83
CA LYS A 4 13.79 39.36 -11.69
C LYS A 4 14.98 38.39 -11.86
N LYS A 5 16.22 38.89 -11.74
CA LYS A 5 17.46 38.11 -11.78
C LYS A 5 17.61 37.22 -10.54
N ASN A 6 17.29 37.71 -9.34
CA ASN A 6 17.38 36.93 -8.10
C ASN A 6 16.31 35.82 -8.04
N GLU A 7 15.12 36.06 -8.61
CA GLU A 7 14.06 35.02 -8.72
C GLU A 7 14.47 33.87 -9.66
N LYS A 8 15.14 34.21 -10.79
CA LYS A 8 15.69 33.17 -11.69
C LYS A 8 16.76 32.32 -11.01
N ILE A 9 17.70 32.95 -10.29
CA ILE A 9 18.77 32.24 -9.58
C ILE A 9 18.15 31.31 -8.51
N VAL A 10 17.21 31.78 -7.73
CA VAL A 10 16.52 30.98 -6.70
C VAL A 10 15.79 29.78 -7.34
N LYS A 11 15.08 29.99 -8.46
CA LYS A 11 14.42 28.89 -9.18
C LYS A 11 15.42 27.85 -9.67
N ILE A 12 16.55 28.26 -10.25
CA ILE A 12 17.60 27.34 -10.71
C ILE A 12 18.15 26.52 -9.54
N ILE A 13 18.46 27.18 -8.41
CA ILE A 13 18.98 26.49 -7.22
C ILE A 13 17.95 25.48 -6.70
N ILE A 14 16.68 25.86 -6.56
CA ILE A 14 15.62 24.96 -6.12
C ILE A 14 15.48 23.78 -7.09
N THR A 15 15.47 24.02 -8.39
CA THR A 15 15.38 22.97 -9.41
C THR A 15 16.57 22.01 -9.32
N ALA A 16 17.79 22.52 -9.14
CA ALA A 16 18.99 21.70 -8.99
C ALA A 16 18.93 20.83 -7.72
N ILE A 17 18.52 21.40 -6.60
CA ILE A 17 18.31 20.65 -5.34
C ILE A 17 17.29 19.55 -5.53
N MET A 18 16.12 19.87 -6.12
CA MET A 18 15.06 18.90 -6.35
C MET A 18 15.49 17.77 -7.30
N LEU A 19 16.33 18.10 -8.32
CA LEU A 19 16.89 17.11 -9.25
C LEU A 19 17.87 16.17 -8.53
N ILE A 20 18.76 16.71 -7.72
CA ILE A 20 19.70 15.90 -6.92
C ILE A 20 18.94 14.99 -5.96
N MET A 21 17.95 15.51 -5.24
CA MET A 21 17.11 14.71 -4.35
C MET A 21 16.36 13.60 -5.13
N GLY A 22 15.81 13.92 -6.29
CA GLY A 22 15.16 12.94 -7.16
C GLY A 22 16.10 11.82 -7.60
N LEU A 23 17.33 12.16 -8.02
CA LEU A 23 18.36 11.18 -8.38
C LEU A 23 18.75 10.29 -7.18
N CYS A 24 18.91 10.88 -6.00
CA CYS A 24 19.18 10.12 -4.78
C CYS A 24 18.04 9.14 -4.43
N CYS A 25 16.79 9.55 -4.62
CA CYS A 25 15.63 8.68 -4.39
C CYS A 25 15.52 7.53 -5.42
N ILE A 26 15.91 7.76 -6.67
CA ILE A 26 15.84 6.76 -7.73
C ILE A 26 17.02 5.78 -7.67
N TYR A 27 18.18 6.22 -7.15
CA TYR A 27 19.40 5.42 -7.12
C TYR A 27 19.26 4.02 -6.50
N PRO A 28 18.58 3.82 -5.34
CA PRO A 28 18.40 2.48 -4.76
C PRO A 28 17.66 1.52 -5.68
N PHE A 29 16.69 2.01 -6.44
CA PHE A 29 15.93 1.21 -7.41
C PHE A 29 16.79 0.82 -8.60
N ILE A 30 17.59 1.77 -9.14
CA ILE A 30 18.55 1.50 -10.22
C ILE A 30 19.59 0.48 -9.75
N PHE A 31 20.11 0.64 -8.53
CA PHE A 31 21.04 -0.31 -7.92
C PHE A 31 20.42 -1.72 -7.80
N MET A 32 19.19 -1.81 -7.30
CA MET A 32 18.47 -3.09 -7.16
C MET A 32 18.29 -3.79 -8.51
N ILE A 33 17.78 -3.06 -9.51
CA ILE A 33 17.58 -3.59 -10.88
C ILE A 33 18.92 -3.98 -11.50
N SER A 34 19.95 -3.14 -11.39
CA SER A 34 21.28 -3.46 -11.90
C SER A 34 21.86 -4.71 -11.22
N SER A 35 21.71 -4.79 -9.90
CA SER A 35 22.27 -5.89 -9.10
C SER A 35 21.55 -7.22 -9.35
N SER A 36 20.31 -7.20 -9.84
CA SER A 36 19.62 -8.42 -10.27
C SER A 36 20.30 -9.12 -11.47
N PHE A 37 21.13 -8.39 -12.22
CA PHE A 37 21.90 -8.89 -13.38
C PHE A 37 23.40 -9.05 -13.09
N LYS A 38 23.85 -8.88 -11.84
CA LYS A 38 25.23 -9.12 -11.43
C LYS A 38 25.39 -10.52 -10.83
N PRO A 39 26.56 -11.16 -10.94
CA PRO A 39 26.86 -12.33 -10.12
C PRO A 39 26.65 -12.02 -8.64
N SER A 40 26.10 -12.96 -7.86
CA SER A 40 25.71 -12.72 -6.46
C SER A 40 26.87 -12.17 -5.60
N GLY A 41 28.11 -12.64 -5.83
CA GLY A 41 29.30 -12.14 -5.15
C GLY A 41 29.67 -10.68 -5.47
N ASP A 42 29.26 -10.17 -6.63
CA ASP A 42 29.57 -8.80 -7.08
C ASP A 42 28.55 -7.78 -6.57
N VAL A 43 27.40 -8.20 -6.05
CA VAL A 43 26.33 -7.30 -5.61
C VAL A 43 26.80 -6.32 -4.53
N LEU A 44 27.46 -6.84 -3.49
CA LEU A 44 27.95 -6.01 -2.38
C LEU A 44 29.37 -5.50 -2.59
N SER A 45 30.20 -6.17 -3.41
CA SER A 45 31.60 -5.77 -3.66
C SER A 45 31.71 -4.56 -4.59
N THR A 46 30.70 -4.33 -5.46
CA THR A 46 30.70 -3.22 -6.43
C THR A 46 29.45 -2.36 -6.34
N PRO A 47 29.16 -1.69 -5.19
CA PRO A 47 27.87 -1.01 -4.96
C PRO A 47 27.65 0.19 -5.90
N LEU A 48 28.70 0.92 -6.28
CA LEU A 48 28.60 2.11 -7.14
C LEU A 48 28.55 1.77 -8.64
N GLN A 49 28.76 0.51 -9.01
CA GLN A 49 28.73 0.09 -10.41
C GLN A 49 27.29 -0.15 -10.85
N ILE A 50 26.71 0.80 -11.58
CA ILE A 50 25.34 0.71 -12.11
C ILE A 50 25.25 -0.27 -13.29
N ILE A 51 26.24 -0.28 -14.19
CA ILE A 51 26.25 -1.21 -15.34
C ILE A 51 27.04 -2.46 -14.97
N PRO A 52 26.43 -3.66 -14.97
CA PRO A 52 27.16 -4.88 -14.66
C PRO A 52 28.31 -5.11 -15.63
N LYS A 53 29.52 -5.40 -15.12
CA LYS A 53 30.63 -5.85 -15.99
C LYS A 53 30.39 -7.24 -16.52
N ASN A 54 29.89 -8.12 -15.65
CA ASN A 54 29.54 -9.49 -15.97
C ASN A 54 28.02 -9.62 -15.89
N PHE A 55 27.33 -9.48 -17.03
CA PHE A 55 25.89 -9.61 -17.09
C PHE A 55 25.51 -11.10 -16.96
N THR A 56 24.56 -11.41 -16.07
CA THR A 56 24.03 -12.76 -15.90
C THR A 56 22.53 -12.76 -15.65
N LEU A 57 21.86 -13.84 -16.06
CA LEU A 57 20.46 -14.15 -15.73
C LEU A 57 20.34 -15.25 -14.66
N THR A 58 21.46 -15.77 -14.18
CA THR A 58 21.50 -16.88 -13.21
C THR A 58 20.71 -16.56 -11.94
N ASN A 59 20.66 -15.28 -11.51
CA ASN A 59 19.86 -14.87 -10.35
C ASN A 59 18.37 -15.13 -10.53
N PHE A 60 17.85 -14.94 -11.74
CA PHE A 60 16.45 -15.24 -12.07
C PHE A 60 16.23 -16.74 -12.20
N GLU A 61 17.18 -17.48 -12.77
CA GLU A 61 17.13 -18.94 -12.83
C GLU A 61 17.10 -19.54 -11.41
N THR A 62 18.01 -19.09 -10.53
CA THR A 62 18.02 -19.48 -9.11
C THR A 62 16.71 -19.14 -8.41
N LEU A 63 16.13 -17.95 -8.68
CA LEU A 63 14.87 -17.52 -8.09
C LEU A 63 13.70 -18.42 -8.52
N PHE A 64 13.64 -18.81 -9.79
CA PHE A 64 12.51 -19.54 -10.36
C PHE A 64 12.61 -21.07 -10.21
N HIS A 65 13.82 -21.60 -10.12
CA HIS A 65 14.07 -23.05 -10.05
C HIS A 65 14.73 -23.47 -8.73
N ASN A 66 14.49 -22.72 -7.64
CA ASN A 66 15.01 -23.08 -6.33
C ASN A 66 14.27 -24.31 -5.79
N GLU A 67 15.01 -25.33 -5.31
CA GLU A 67 14.42 -26.56 -4.76
C GLU A 67 13.71 -26.36 -3.42
N PHE A 68 14.10 -25.34 -2.65
CA PHE A 68 13.58 -25.08 -1.31
C PHE A 68 12.56 -23.94 -1.26
N TYR A 69 12.57 -23.05 -2.24
CA TYR A 69 11.82 -21.80 -2.23
C TYR A 69 10.98 -21.65 -3.50
N ASP A 70 9.67 -21.51 -3.33
CA ASP A 70 8.73 -21.37 -4.44
C ASP A 70 8.29 -19.88 -4.58
N PHE A 71 9.03 -19.14 -5.40
CA PHE A 71 8.77 -17.73 -5.68
C PHE A 71 7.36 -17.48 -6.22
N PHE A 72 6.92 -18.30 -7.18
CA PHE A 72 5.62 -18.09 -7.84
C PHE A 72 4.46 -18.33 -6.87
N ARG A 73 4.59 -19.29 -5.97
CA ARG A 73 3.59 -19.55 -4.92
C ARG A 73 3.50 -18.37 -3.96
N TRP A 74 4.62 -17.84 -3.46
CA TRP A 74 4.63 -16.67 -2.59
C TRP A 74 4.08 -15.43 -3.27
N PHE A 75 4.42 -15.23 -4.55
CA PHE A 75 3.87 -14.14 -5.35
C PHE A 75 2.35 -14.29 -5.50
N GLY A 76 1.87 -15.48 -5.87
CA GLY A 76 0.45 -15.80 -5.98
C GLY A 76 -0.30 -15.61 -4.64
N ASN A 77 0.28 -16.09 -3.53
CA ASN A 77 -0.27 -15.88 -2.19
C ASN A 77 -0.44 -14.38 -1.89
N THR A 78 0.57 -13.57 -2.22
CA THR A 78 0.54 -12.12 -1.97
C THR A 78 -0.51 -11.44 -2.84
N VAL A 79 -0.65 -11.82 -4.11
CA VAL A 79 -1.69 -11.30 -5.02
C VAL A 79 -3.07 -11.61 -4.46
N VAL A 80 -3.33 -12.86 -4.05
CA VAL A 80 -4.62 -13.29 -3.51
C VAL A 80 -4.92 -12.57 -2.19
N MET A 81 -3.95 -12.55 -1.26
CA MET A 81 -4.09 -11.88 0.05
C MET A 81 -4.39 -10.39 -0.13
N THR A 82 -3.57 -9.69 -0.93
CA THR A 82 -3.75 -8.26 -1.18
C THR A 82 -5.09 -7.99 -1.89
N GLY A 83 -5.43 -8.76 -2.92
CA GLY A 83 -6.69 -8.62 -3.64
C GLY A 83 -7.92 -8.78 -2.75
N LEU A 84 -7.97 -9.84 -1.93
CA LEU A 84 -9.06 -10.05 -0.98
C LEU A 84 -9.11 -8.95 0.09
N THR A 85 -7.96 -8.51 0.59
CA THR A 85 -7.89 -7.38 1.54
C THR A 85 -8.50 -6.12 0.94
N LEU A 86 -8.15 -5.76 -0.29
CA LEU A 86 -8.66 -4.57 -0.96
C LEU A 86 -10.16 -4.64 -1.19
N ILE A 87 -10.67 -5.80 -1.63
CA ILE A 87 -12.12 -6.01 -1.84
C ILE A 87 -12.88 -5.83 -0.52
N LEU A 88 -12.46 -6.51 0.55
CA LEU A 88 -13.12 -6.40 1.84
C LEU A 88 -13.01 -4.98 2.40
N LYS A 89 -11.82 -4.38 2.33
CA LYS A 89 -11.57 -3.01 2.79
C LYS A 89 -12.45 -2.01 2.06
N PHE A 90 -12.57 -2.12 0.73
CA PHE A 90 -13.45 -1.26 -0.05
C PHE A 90 -14.88 -1.26 0.48
N PHE A 91 -15.48 -2.43 0.65
CA PHE A 91 -16.86 -2.52 1.14
C PHE A 91 -17.01 -2.08 2.60
N ILE A 92 -16.15 -2.57 3.49
CA ILE A 92 -16.22 -2.26 4.92
C ILE A 92 -16.05 -0.76 5.13
N ILE A 93 -15.00 -0.16 4.58
CA ILE A 93 -14.67 1.23 4.84
C ILE A 93 -15.67 2.19 4.20
N THR A 94 -16.03 1.97 2.92
CA THR A 94 -16.93 2.89 2.22
C THR A 94 -18.36 2.85 2.79
N ILE A 95 -18.88 1.67 3.15
CA ILE A 95 -20.19 1.53 3.77
C ILE A 95 -20.20 2.14 5.17
N THR A 96 -19.17 1.86 5.98
CA THR A 96 -19.04 2.42 7.33
C THR A 96 -18.91 3.94 7.29
N ALA A 97 -18.06 4.48 6.41
CA ALA A 97 -17.89 5.92 6.24
C ALA A 97 -19.20 6.60 5.81
N ASN A 98 -19.95 5.97 4.89
CA ASN A 98 -21.27 6.48 4.48
C ASN A 98 -22.27 6.47 5.63
N GLY A 99 -22.31 5.40 6.44
CA GLY A 99 -23.13 5.32 7.64
C GLY A 99 -22.87 6.49 8.60
N PHE A 100 -21.59 6.75 8.91
CA PHE A 100 -21.23 7.87 9.78
C PHE A 100 -21.38 9.26 9.14
N ALA A 101 -21.36 9.36 7.80
CA ALA A 101 -21.48 10.65 7.10
C ALA A 101 -22.95 11.06 6.87
N LYS A 102 -23.77 10.14 6.37
CA LYS A 102 -25.08 10.44 5.75
C LYS A 102 -26.29 9.87 6.50
N ILE A 103 -26.07 8.91 7.42
CA ILE A 103 -27.16 8.31 8.18
C ILE A 103 -27.18 8.90 9.58
N LYS A 104 -28.37 9.37 10.01
CA LYS A 104 -28.60 9.88 11.38
C LYS A 104 -29.08 8.71 12.24
N PHE A 105 -28.32 8.36 13.29
CA PHE A 105 -28.70 7.36 14.28
C PHE A 105 -28.25 7.78 15.68
N PRO A 106 -28.91 7.32 16.76
CA PRO A 106 -28.54 7.64 18.12
C PRO A 106 -27.10 7.20 18.43
N GLY A 107 -26.31 8.08 19.07
CA GLY A 107 -24.93 7.76 19.46
C GLY A 107 -23.89 7.79 18.33
N ARG A 108 -24.27 8.16 17.10
CA ARG A 108 -23.38 8.18 15.92
C ARG A 108 -22.03 8.86 16.20
N ASP A 109 -22.06 10.07 16.72
CA ASP A 109 -20.84 10.87 16.91
C ASP A 109 -20.02 10.36 18.09
N ALA A 110 -20.65 9.83 19.14
CA ALA A 110 -19.96 9.18 20.25
C ALA A 110 -19.25 7.89 19.81
N ILE A 111 -19.92 7.02 19.04
CA ILE A 111 -19.31 5.81 18.47
C ILE A 111 -18.15 6.18 17.56
N PHE A 112 -18.31 7.20 16.73
CA PHE A 112 -17.24 7.67 15.85
C PHE A 112 -16.03 8.17 16.63
N LEU A 113 -16.23 8.91 17.72
CA LEU A 113 -15.14 9.36 18.61
C LEU A 113 -14.40 8.18 19.25
N VAL A 114 -15.13 7.15 19.69
CA VAL A 114 -14.50 5.92 20.24
C VAL A 114 -13.65 5.21 19.17
N LEU A 115 -14.14 5.14 17.93
CA LEU A 115 -13.34 4.60 16.82
C LEU A 115 -12.06 5.42 16.60
N LEU A 116 -12.16 6.74 16.60
CA LEU A 116 -10.99 7.63 16.44
C LEU A 116 -10.00 7.48 17.61
N ALA A 117 -10.46 7.28 18.84
CA ALA A 117 -9.59 7.01 19.97
C ALA A 117 -8.72 5.76 19.75
N GLY A 118 -9.23 4.78 18.98
CA GLY A 118 -8.46 3.61 18.56
C GLY A 118 -7.21 3.93 17.73
N LEU A 119 -7.18 5.07 17.02
CA LEU A 119 -5.99 5.50 16.27
C LEU A 119 -4.83 5.95 17.17
N MET A 120 -5.11 6.25 18.44
CA MET A 120 -4.06 6.62 19.40
C MET A 120 -3.26 5.42 19.88
N ILE A 121 -3.74 4.19 19.64
CA ILE A 121 -3.05 2.98 20.03
C ILE A 121 -2.08 2.60 18.90
N PRO A 122 -0.75 2.60 19.16
CA PRO A 122 0.21 2.18 18.15
C PRO A 122 -0.02 0.73 17.71
N SER A 123 -0.01 0.48 16.41
CA SER A 123 -0.26 -0.84 15.82
C SER A 123 0.70 -1.92 16.33
N ASP A 124 1.94 -1.54 16.62
CA ASP A 124 3.00 -2.46 17.04
C ASP A 124 2.74 -3.06 18.44
N ILE A 125 2.11 -2.30 19.34
CA ILE A 125 1.72 -2.80 20.66
C ILE A 125 0.64 -3.90 20.51
N MET A 126 -0.16 -3.84 19.46
CA MET A 126 -1.25 -4.79 19.21
C MET A 126 -0.79 -6.12 18.60
N ILE A 127 0.49 -6.28 18.26
CA ILE A 127 1.03 -7.50 17.63
C ILE A 127 0.80 -8.73 18.51
N MET A 128 1.23 -8.68 19.78
CA MET A 128 1.10 -9.81 20.70
C MET A 128 -0.36 -10.11 21.08
N PRO A 129 -1.20 -9.13 21.45
CA PRO A 129 -2.63 -9.36 21.64
C PRO A 129 -3.30 -10.00 20.41
N ARG A 130 -3.01 -9.54 19.19
CA ARG A 130 -3.54 -10.14 17.96
C ARG A 130 -3.11 -11.57 17.78
N TYR A 131 -1.84 -11.89 18.04
CA TYR A 131 -1.35 -13.26 17.96
C TYR A 131 -2.13 -14.20 18.89
N ILE A 132 -2.36 -13.77 20.14
CA ILE A 132 -3.12 -14.57 21.13
C ILE A 132 -4.56 -14.80 20.67
N ILE A 133 -5.23 -13.73 20.18
CA ILE A 133 -6.60 -13.82 19.64
C ILE A 133 -6.64 -14.75 18.42
N PHE A 134 -5.71 -14.62 17.47
CA PHE A 134 -5.66 -15.45 16.27
C PHE A 134 -5.38 -16.91 16.58
N LYS A 135 -4.56 -17.17 17.62
CA LYS A 135 -4.35 -18.53 18.14
C LYS A 135 -5.64 -19.13 18.70
N GLN A 136 -6.39 -18.38 19.50
CA GLN A 136 -7.67 -18.82 20.05
C GLN A 136 -8.74 -19.04 18.98
N LEU A 137 -8.75 -18.20 17.93
CA LEU A 137 -9.67 -18.31 16.80
C LEU A 137 -9.24 -19.39 15.78
N HIS A 138 -8.09 -20.06 15.97
CA HIS A 138 -7.52 -21.04 15.05
C HIS A 138 -7.31 -20.52 13.62
N ILE A 139 -7.02 -19.20 13.46
CA ILE A 139 -6.74 -18.58 12.16
C ILE A 139 -5.24 -18.32 11.91
N LEU A 140 -4.35 -18.59 12.88
CA LEU A 140 -2.91 -18.58 12.63
C LEU A 140 -2.57 -19.55 11.50
N ASN A 141 -1.51 -19.24 10.76
CA ASN A 141 -1.07 -19.97 9.59
C ASN A 141 -2.12 -20.06 8.46
N THR A 142 -2.99 -19.04 8.39
CA THR A 142 -3.94 -18.84 7.29
C THR A 142 -3.89 -17.41 6.79
N MET A 143 -4.29 -17.17 5.53
CA MET A 143 -4.37 -15.82 4.96
C MET A 143 -5.34 -14.91 5.74
N TRP A 144 -6.33 -15.46 6.44
CA TRP A 144 -7.29 -14.68 7.23
C TRP A 144 -6.65 -13.93 8.39
N ALA A 145 -5.55 -14.44 8.97
CA ALA A 145 -4.78 -13.72 9.97
C ALA A 145 -4.17 -12.41 9.45
N LEU A 146 -3.98 -12.31 8.13
CA LEU A 146 -3.45 -11.11 7.46
C LEU A 146 -4.60 -10.22 6.94
N ILE A 147 -5.59 -10.83 6.31
CA ILE A 147 -6.69 -10.13 5.63
C ILE A 147 -7.60 -9.41 6.63
N LEU A 148 -8.05 -10.07 7.69
CA LEU A 148 -9.04 -9.52 8.61
C LEU A 148 -8.58 -8.22 9.30
N PRO A 149 -7.37 -8.16 9.92
CA PRO A 149 -6.92 -6.93 10.55
C PRO A 149 -6.64 -5.80 9.54
N ALA A 150 -6.21 -6.14 8.31
CA ALA A 150 -5.91 -5.18 7.27
C ALA A 150 -7.18 -4.64 6.59
N ALA A 151 -8.29 -5.40 6.59
CA ALA A 151 -9.55 -4.97 5.98
C ALA A 151 -10.26 -3.86 6.78
N VAL A 152 -9.99 -3.74 8.08
CA VAL A 152 -10.59 -2.73 8.96
C VAL A 152 -9.55 -1.66 9.27
N ASP A 153 -9.81 -0.40 8.87
CA ASP A 153 -8.87 0.69 9.03
C ASP A 153 -9.61 1.99 9.36
N VAL A 154 -9.52 2.39 10.62
CA VAL A 154 -10.21 3.56 11.15
C VAL A 154 -9.74 4.86 10.50
N TYR A 155 -8.46 4.95 10.10
CA TYR A 155 -7.94 6.11 9.40
C TYR A 155 -8.68 6.36 8.09
N PHE A 156 -8.89 5.32 7.30
CA PHE A 156 -9.64 5.45 6.04
C PHE A 156 -11.14 5.64 6.24
N VAL A 157 -11.73 5.09 7.32
CA VAL A 157 -13.12 5.43 7.71
C VAL A 157 -13.23 6.93 7.96
N PHE A 158 -12.29 7.50 8.72
CA PHE A 158 -12.25 8.95 8.98
C PHE A 158 -12.10 9.75 7.68
N LEU A 159 -11.11 9.41 6.86
CA LEU A 159 -10.81 10.12 5.61
C LEU A 159 -12.01 10.12 4.67
N LEU A 160 -12.63 8.95 4.43
CA LEU A 160 -13.80 8.86 3.56
C LEU A 160 -15.05 9.50 4.16
N ARG A 161 -15.24 9.42 5.49
CA ARG A 161 -16.34 10.17 6.15
C ARG A 161 -16.22 11.66 5.88
N GLN A 162 -15.02 12.25 5.97
CA GLN A 162 -14.83 13.70 5.68
C GLN A 162 -15.19 14.00 4.21
N ALA A 163 -14.77 13.15 3.27
CA ALA A 163 -15.10 13.33 1.88
C ALA A 163 -16.62 13.22 1.63
N PHE A 164 -17.28 12.24 2.24
CA PHE A 164 -18.73 12.01 2.08
C PHE A 164 -19.56 13.12 2.74
N VAL A 165 -19.12 13.66 3.88
CA VAL A 165 -19.76 14.83 4.52
C VAL A 165 -19.68 16.07 3.62
N ALA A 166 -18.60 16.25 2.86
CA ALA A 166 -18.44 17.39 1.95
C ALA A 166 -19.38 17.35 0.74
N VAL A 167 -19.99 16.19 0.42
CA VAL A 167 -21.03 16.09 -0.63
C VAL A 167 -22.30 16.78 -0.14
N PRO A 168 -22.89 17.75 -0.89
CA PRO A 168 -24.09 18.48 -0.48
C PRO A 168 -25.28 17.57 -0.22
N ASP A 169 -25.95 17.74 0.93
CA ASP A 169 -27.11 16.93 1.29
C ASP A 169 -28.31 17.11 0.33
N ALA A 170 -28.42 18.29 -0.32
CA ALA A 170 -29.41 18.56 -1.35
C ALA A 170 -29.45 17.49 -2.46
N LEU A 171 -28.30 16.92 -2.85
CA LEU A 171 -28.23 15.83 -3.85
C LEU A 171 -28.90 14.54 -3.33
N SER A 172 -28.70 14.24 -2.05
CA SER A 172 -29.33 13.09 -1.40
C SER A 172 -30.82 13.30 -1.17
N GLU A 173 -31.24 14.51 -0.88
CA GLU A 173 -32.65 14.88 -0.68
C GLU A 173 -33.43 14.83 -2.00
N ALA A 174 -32.90 15.40 -3.08
CA ALA A 174 -33.49 15.31 -4.41
C ALA A 174 -33.70 13.85 -4.83
N ALA A 175 -32.66 13.01 -4.68
CA ALA A 175 -32.75 11.59 -5.01
C ALA A 175 -33.76 10.82 -4.14
N ARG A 176 -34.01 11.24 -2.89
CA ARG A 176 -35.08 10.67 -2.04
C ARG A 176 -36.45 11.03 -2.55
N ILE A 177 -36.63 12.27 -3.02
CA ILE A 177 -37.92 12.70 -3.66
C ILE A 177 -38.20 11.85 -4.90
N ASP A 178 -37.12 11.48 -5.66
CA ASP A 178 -37.19 10.58 -6.80
C ASP A 178 -37.38 9.08 -6.41
N GLY A 179 -37.54 8.78 -5.11
CA GLY A 179 -37.82 7.41 -4.61
C GLY A 179 -36.54 6.55 -4.44
N CYS A 180 -35.34 7.12 -4.51
CA CYS A 180 -34.11 6.36 -4.32
C CYS A 180 -33.91 5.90 -2.86
N SER A 181 -33.54 4.62 -2.69
CA SER A 181 -33.13 4.08 -1.39
C SER A 181 -31.78 4.67 -0.93
N HIS A 182 -31.47 4.60 0.37
CA HIS A 182 -30.18 5.03 0.92
C HIS A 182 -28.99 4.33 0.25
N PHE A 183 -29.11 3.04 -0.07
CA PHE A 183 -28.05 2.30 -0.75
C PHE A 183 -27.88 2.75 -2.21
N THR A 184 -28.99 3.09 -2.90
CA THR A 184 -28.93 3.64 -4.25
C THR A 184 -28.24 4.99 -4.28
N ILE A 185 -28.55 5.89 -3.32
CA ILE A 185 -27.91 7.20 -3.16
C ILE A 185 -26.40 7.02 -2.90
N TYR A 186 -26.04 6.13 -1.96
CA TYR A 186 -24.63 5.82 -1.70
C TYR A 186 -23.90 5.36 -2.96
N ARG A 187 -24.45 4.35 -3.67
CA ARG A 187 -23.77 3.72 -4.80
C ARG A 187 -23.73 4.61 -6.05
N ARG A 188 -24.79 5.38 -6.34
CA ARG A 188 -24.94 6.13 -7.59
C ARG A 188 -24.54 7.61 -7.49
N ILE A 189 -24.52 8.17 -6.28
CA ILE A 189 -24.25 9.60 -6.09
C ILE A 189 -23.02 9.80 -5.23
N ILE A 190 -23.02 9.35 -3.98
CA ILE A 190 -21.96 9.68 -3.01
C ILE A 190 -20.63 9.01 -3.39
N LEU A 191 -20.66 7.71 -3.63
CA LEU A 191 -19.44 6.93 -3.93
C LEU A 191 -18.74 7.42 -5.21
N PRO A 192 -19.44 7.64 -6.36
CA PRO A 192 -18.82 8.16 -7.57
C PRO A 192 -18.20 9.57 -7.41
N LEU A 193 -18.86 10.47 -6.67
CA LEU A 193 -18.35 11.80 -6.41
C LEU A 193 -17.08 11.81 -5.55
N CYS A 194 -16.86 10.77 -4.75
CA CYS A 194 -15.70 10.63 -3.87
C CYS A 194 -14.68 9.58 -4.37
N MET A 195 -14.75 9.19 -5.66
CA MET A 195 -13.81 8.23 -6.24
C MET A 195 -12.33 8.63 -6.12
N PRO A 196 -11.92 9.91 -6.18
CA PRO A 196 -10.53 10.27 -5.92
C PRO A 196 -10.04 9.84 -4.54
N GLN A 197 -10.83 10.06 -3.47
CA GLN A 197 -10.49 9.67 -2.11
C GLN A 197 -10.52 8.14 -1.91
N VAL A 198 -11.49 7.48 -2.55
CA VAL A 198 -11.57 6.00 -2.56
C VAL A 198 -10.37 5.39 -3.28
N SER A 199 -9.96 5.95 -4.42
CA SER A 199 -8.78 5.49 -5.15
C SER A 199 -7.51 5.69 -4.34
N THR A 200 -7.40 6.81 -3.61
CA THR A 200 -6.30 7.07 -2.69
C THR A 200 -6.25 6.02 -1.58
N MET A 201 -7.38 5.70 -0.96
CA MET A 201 -7.48 4.63 0.03
C MET A 201 -7.02 3.28 -0.55
N LEU A 202 -7.49 2.91 -1.73
CA LEU A 202 -7.16 1.63 -2.36
C LEU A 202 -5.68 1.56 -2.73
N LEU A 203 -5.08 2.63 -3.26
CA LEU A 203 -3.67 2.67 -3.59
C LEU A 203 -2.78 2.50 -2.36
N PHE A 204 -3.01 3.27 -1.30
CA PHE A 204 -2.23 3.11 -0.06
C PHE A 204 -2.43 1.75 0.56
N SER A 205 -3.67 1.24 0.58
CA SER A 205 -3.97 -0.09 1.11
C SER A 205 -3.29 -1.21 0.30
N PHE A 206 -3.20 -1.04 -1.03
CA PHE A 206 -2.43 -1.94 -1.89
C PHE A 206 -0.95 -1.93 -1.49
N VAL A 207 -0.34 -0.74 -1.43
CA VAL A 207 1.09 -0.61 -1.10
C VAL A 207 1.40 -1.19 0.27
N TRP A 208 0.56 -0.92 1.27
CA TRP A 208 0.77 -1.44 2.63
C TRP A 208 0.60 -2.95 2.72
N SER A 209 -0.47 -3.51 2.12
CA SER A 209 -0.70 -4.96 2.14
C SER A 209 0.34 -5.72 1.31
N TRP A 210 0.76 -5.16 0.16
CA TRP A 210 1.76 -5.75 -0.71
C TRP A 210 3.14 -5.84 -0.06
N ASN A 211 3.51 -4.80 0.71
CA ASN A 211 4.81 -4.71 1.37
C ASN A 211 4.78 -5.18 2.84
N ASP A 212 3.64 -5.67 3.34
CA ASP A 212 3.57 -6.16 4.72
C ASP A 212 4.54 -7.33 4.92
N TYR A 213 5.48 -7.12 5.83
CA TYR A 213 6.48 -8.11 6.21
C TYR A 213 6.19 -8.70 7.58
N MET A 214 5.80 -7.85 8.54
CA MET A 214 5.71 -8.24 9.94
C MET A 214 4.54 -9.19 10.20
N GLY A 215 3.38 -8.93 9.57
CA GLY A 215 2.22 -9.81 9.67
C GLY A 215 2.51 -11.23 9.17
N PRO A 216 2.93 -11.41 7.90
CA PRO A 216 3.30 -12.72 7.37
C PRO A 216 4.40 -13.40 8.17
N TYR A 217 5.44 -12.68 8.59
CA TYR A 217 6.54 -13.23 9.37
C TYR A 217 6.09 -13.82 10.72
N LEU A 218 5.12 -13.17 11.38
CA LEU A 218 4.67 -13.58 12.71
C LEU A 218 3.50 -14.57 12.69
N TYR A 219 2.59 -14.44 11.73
CA TYR A 219 1.33 -15.19 11.74
C TYR A 219 1.31 -16.40 10.80
N ILE A 220 2.28 -16.50 9.86
CA ILE A 220 2.38 -17.59 8.90
C ILE A 220 3.66 -18.39 9.19
N SER A 221 3.52 -19.64 9.60
CA SER A 221 4.65 -20.53 9.87
C SER A 221 5.00 -21.48 8.71
N ASP A 222 4.04 -21.78 7.84
CA ASP A 222 4.21 -22.66 6.69
C ASP A 222 4.86 -21.90 5.53
N ILE A 223 6.04 -22.36 5.10
CA ILE A 223 6.79 -21.77 3.99
C ILE A 223 5.96 -21.68 2.70
N ASN A 224 5.09 -22.65 2.43
CA ASN A 224 4.25 -22.68 1.24
C ASN A 224 3.09 -21.67 1.29
N LYS A 225 2.74 -21.17 2.47
CA LYS A 225 1.71 -20.16 2.69
C LYS A 225 2.28 -18.77 2.87
N GLN A 226 3.61 -18.64 2.85
CA GLN A 226 4.28 -17.36 3.04
C GLN A 226 3.95 -16.35 1.95
N MET A 227 4.17 -15.06 2.27
CA MET A 227 4.06 -13.94 1.34
C MET A 227 5.44 -13.60 0.76
N ILE A 228 5.42 -12.97 -0.41
CA ILE A 228 6.64 -12.64 -1.15
C ILE A 228 7.60 -11.73 -0.36
N SER A 229 7.07 -10.84 0.47
CA SER A 229 7.85 -9.92 1.32
C SER A 229 8.76 -10.64 2.31
N VAL A 230 8.31 -11.78 2.85
CA VAL A 230 9.12 -12.66 3.72
C VAL A 230 9.98 -13.58 2.87
N GLY A 231 9.40 -14.22 1.84
CA GLY A 231 10.07 -15.19 0.99
C GLY A 231 11.35 -14.66 0.35
N ILE A 232 11.35 -13.43 -0.17
CA ILE A 232 12.55 -12.83 -0.78
C ILE A 232 13.71 -12.72 0.22
N LYS A 233 13.43 -12.42 1.48
CA LYS A 233 14.49 -12.31 2.50
C LYS A 233 15.17 -13.64 2.81
N LEU A 234 14.50 -14.76 2.56
CA LEU A 234 15.08 -16.08 2.79
C LEU A 234 16.29 -16.37 1.88
N PHE A 235 16.32 -15.78 0.68
CA PHE A 235 17.48 -15.91 -0.24
C PHE A 235 18.75 -15.24 0.32
N ALA A 236 18.63 -14.22 1.15
CA ALA A 236 19.77 -13.54 1.78
C ALA A 236 19.98 -13.98 3.23
N SER A 237 19.21 -14.95 3.74
CA SER A 237 19.34 -15.49 5.10
C SER A 237 19.98 -16.87 5.07
N GLY A 238 20.80 -17.17 6.07
CA GLY A 238 21.45 -18.47 6.22
C GLY A 238 22.89 -18.54 5.72
N LEU A 239 23.39 -19.77 5.50
CA LEU A 239 24.79 -20.04 5.16
C LEU A 239 25.15 -19.70 3.71
N ALA A 240 24.19 -19.75 2.79
CA ALA A 240 24.36 -19.42 1.39
C ALA A 240 23.58 -18.14 1.04
N GLN A 241 24.16 -17.00 1.38
CA GLN A 241 23.55 -15.70 1.11
C GLN A 241 23.58 -15.41 -0.39
N ASP A 242 22.44 -15.51 -1.08
CA ASP A 242 22.29 -15.16 -2.48
C ASP A 242 21.64 -13.77 -2.63
N TYR A 243 22.45 -12.75 -2.56
CA TYR A 243 22.02 -11.37 -2.76
C TYR A 243 21.56 -11.10 -4.19
N GLY A 244 22.09 -11.82 -5.18
CA GLY A 244 21.66 -11.70 -6.57
C GLY A 244 20.22 -12.14 -6.77
N ALA A 245 19.88 -13.35 -6.30
CA ALA A 245 18.50 -13.85 -6.34
C ALA A 245 17.54 -12.97 -5.51
N GLN A 246 17.97 -12.46 -4.35
CA GLN A 246 17.19 -11.50 -3.58
C GLN A 246 16.89 -10.22 -4.37
N MET A 247 17.89 -9.63 -5.05
CA MET A 247 17.72 -8.43 -5.89
C MET A 247 16.82 -8.71 -7.10
N ALA A 248 16.94 -9.89 -7.71
CA ALA A 248 16.06 -10.32 -8.80
C ALA A 248 14.60 -10.42 -8.33
N GLY A 249 14.35 -11.07 -7.19
CA GLY A 249 13.03 -11.15 -6.58
C GLY A 249 12.46 -9.79 -6.23
N ALA A 250 13.25 -8.91 -5.59
CA ALA A 250 12.83 -7.56 -5.24
C ALA A 250 12.48 -6.72 -6.48
N THR A 251 13.24 -6.88 -7.58
CA THR A 251 12.96 -6.21 -8.87
C THR A 251 11.60 -6.64 -9.43
N LEU A 252 11.27 -7.93 -9.40
CA LEU A 252 9.98 -8.42 -9.87
C LEU A 252 8.81 -7.96 -9.00
N VAL A 253 9.01 -7.91 -7.68
CA VAL A 253 7.98 -7.46 -6.71
C VAL A 253 7.70 -5.97 -6.81
N LEU A 254 8.62 -5.18 -7.32
CA LEU A 254 8.41 -3.75 -7.58
C LEU A 254 7.43 -3.51 -8.75
N VAL A 255 7.36 -4.42 -9.73
CA VAL A 255 6.54 -4.24 -10.95
C VAL A 255 5.06 -4.00 -10.64
N PRO A 256 4.36 -4.80 -9.82
CA PRO A 256 2.97 -4.55 -9.46
C PRO A 256 2.74 -3.20 -8.78
N VAL A 257 3.70 -2.74 -7.95
CA VAL A 257 3.61 -1.45 -7.27
C VAL A 257 3.67 -0.30 -8.28
N ILE A 258 4.59 -0.39 -9.25
CA ILE A 258 4.69 0.58 -10.35
C ILE A 258 3.40 0.60 -11.19
N ILE A 259 2.88 -0.57 -11.54
CA ILE A 259 1.62 -0.68 -12.31
C ILE A 259 0.47 -0.04 -11.53
N ALA A 260 0.30 -0.37 -10.25
CA ALA A 260 -0.75 0.20 -9.40
C ALA A 260 -0.64 1.74 -9.33
N PHE A 261 0.59 2.27 -9.20
CA PHE A 261 0.83 3.71 -9.20
C PHE A 261 0.38 4.37 -10.52
N PHE A 262 0.79 3.83 -11.68
CA PHE A 262 0.40 4.39 -12.98
C PHE A 262 -1.11 4.32 -13.24
N LEU A 263 -1.80 3.30 -12.75
CA LEU A 263 -3.25 3.20 -12.86
C LEU A 263 -3.98 4.23 -12.00
N CYS A 264 -3.44 4.56 -10.83
CA CYS A 264 -4.09 5.44 -9.86
C CYS A 264 -3.59 6.90 -9.89
N GLN A 265 -2.48 7.21 -10.58
CA GLN A 265 -1.81 8.52 -10.52
C GLN A 265 -2.73 9.71 -10.84
N LYS A 266 -3.66 9.58 -11.78
CA LYS A 266 -4.59 10.65 -12.15
C LYS A 266 -5.49 11.07 -10.99
N TYR A 267 -5.99 10.11 -10.23
CA TYR A 267 -6.86 10.37 -9.07
C TYR A 267 -6.08 10.95 -7.89
N PHE A 268 -4.81 10.57 -7.76
CA PHE A 268 -3.91 11.06 -6.72
C PHE A 268 -3.58 12.54 -6.91
N VAL A 269 -3.27 12.95 -8.14
CA VAL A 269 -2.98 14.36 -8.47
C VAL A 269 -4.23 15.23 -8.23
N GLU A 270 -5.41 14.78 -8.66
CA GLU A 270 -6.67 15.50 -8.44
C GLU A 270 -7.02 15.63 -6.95
N GLY A 271 -6.78 14.57 -6.15
CA GLY A 271 -7.03 14.61 -4.70
C GLY A 271 -6.15 15.58 -3.93
N ILE A 272 -4.86 15.70 -4.28
CA ILE A 272 -3.92 16.65 -3.66
C ILE A 272 -4.25 18.08 -4.06
N THR A 273 -4.57 18.33 -5.34
CA THR A 273 -4.86 19.68 -5.84
C THR A 273 -6.19 20.21 -5.32
N ALA A 274 -7.20 19.37 -5.12
CA ALA A 274 -8.48 19.76 -4.51
C ALA A 274 -8.31 20.24 -3.06
N GLY A 275 -7.32 19.72 -2.32
CA GLY A 275 -6.97 20.19 -0.98
C GLY A 275 -6.17 21.50 -0.97
N ALA A 276 -5.39 21.77 -2.02
CA ALA A 276 -4.49 22.92 -2.09
C ALA A 276 -5.18 24.23 -2.59
N VAL A 277 -6.34 24.12 -3.25
CA VAL A 277 -7.08 25.28 -3.83
C VAL A 277 -8.04 25.95 -2.83
N LYS A 278 -8.10 25.50 -1.57
CA LYS A 278 -8.86 26.13 -0.49
C LYS A 278 -8.07 27.19 0.30
N GLY A 279 -7.06 27.83 -0.33
CA GLY A 279 -6.31 28.96 0.20
C GLY A 279 -6.53 30.20 -0.64
#